data_276c76c8516a185c3adb830e500ded4a
#
_entry.id   276c76c8516a185c3adb830e500ded4a
#
_cell.length_a   1.000
_cell.length_b   1.000
_cell.length_c   1.000
_cell.angle_alpha   90.00
_cell.angle_beta   90.00
_cell.angle_gamma   90.00
#
_symmetry.space_group_name_H-M   'P 1'
#
loop_
_entity.id
_entity.type
_entity.pdbx_description
1 polymer ?
#
loop_
_entity_poly.entity_id
_entity_poly.type
_entity_poly.pdbx_seq_one_letter_code
_entity_poly.pdbx_strand_id
1 'polypeptide(L)'
;NILNFIHAKKFVHIRLTTNTNWKYHLKPILIIFASAIAVTIYVASDTTILGLLKNDYAVGIYSTSVKIYQMAQGLLSALLTVTIPRLAFLWGQKRISEYNQVLSKVLDSLGILVLPAAGGLIMLSREVVLIIAGEKYLPSVNSLRIISWAIIFSIFSWIFSDCVLIPAKRENLVLRNTIVTAIENVILNFILIPFMSYDGTSLSTVIAEFTVMIMNGYSCRDIIRPVIFKRNTLKNLLDSAIGCVGIVIGCLLCDYIFKLLIFKTIFSVVISIIMYSICLLYTSPSPRDT
;
A
#
# COMPACT_ATOMS: atom_id res chain seq x y z
N ASN A 1 2.76 -20.12 15.35
CA ASN A 1 2.95 -21.23 14.39
C ASN A 1 2.43 -22.58 14.91
N ILE A 2 2.61 -22.95 16.19
CA ILE A 2 2.13 -24.22 16.77
C ILE A 2 0.59 -24.27 16.78
N LEU A 3 -0.09 -23.21 17.18
CA LEU A 3 -1.54 -23.12 17.16
C LEU A 3 -2.11 -23.27 15.74
N ASN A 4 -1.48 -22.66 14.76
CA ASN A 4 -1.86 -22.80 13.35
C ASN A 4 -1.68 -24.24 12.85
N PHE A 5 -0.60 -24.91 13.27
CA PHE A 5 -0.36 -26.32 12.94
C PHE A 5 -1.43 -27.23 13.54
N ILE A 6 -1.77 -27.04 14.83
CA ILE A 6 -2.82 -27.81 15.51
C ILE A 6 -4.17 -27.58 14.83
N HIS A 7 -4.47 -26.33 14.46
CA HIS A 7 -5.72 -26.00 13.78
C HIS A 7 -5.77 -26.59 12.36
N ALA A 8 -4.68 -26.49 11.59
CA ALA A 8 -4.61 -27.06 10.26
C ALA A 8 -4.74 -28.58 10.24
N LYS A 9 -4.20 -29.29 11.24
CA LYS A 9 -4.29 -30.74 11.39
C LYS A 9 -5.75 -31.23 11.51
N LYS A 10 -6.66 -30.36 11.93
CA LYS A 10 -8.10 -30.66 12.02
C LYS A 10 -8.79 -30.72 10.64
N PHE A 11 -8.25 -30.02 9.64
CA PHE A 11 -8.85 -29.89 8.30
C PHE A 11 -8.07 -30.62 7.22
N VAL A 12 -6.77 -30.90 7.46
CA VAL A 12 -5.89 -31.52 6.47
C VAL A 12 -5.11 -32.64 7.10
N HIS A 13 -5.07 -33.81 6.45
CA HIS A 13 -4.17 -34.91 6.85
C HIS A 13 -2.75 -34.56 6.44
N ILE A 14 -1.97 -34.09 7.40
CA ILE A 14 -0.56 -33.76 7.19
C ILE A 14 0.23 -35.07 7.14
N ARG A 15 0.73 -35.42 5.96
CA ARG A 15 1.63 -36.56 5.75
C ARG A 15 2.98 -36.06 5.26
N LEU A 16 4.02 -36.54 5.88
CA LEU A 16 5.38 -36.39 5.34
C LEU A 16 5.50 -37.30 4.12
N THR A 17 5.73 -36.70 2.97
CA THR A 17 5.99 -37.43 1.73
C THR A 17 7.35 -37.08 1.18
N THR A 18 8.11 -38.07 0.73
CA THR A 18 9.39 -37.88 0.05
C THR A 18 9.21 -37.65 -1.45
N ASN A 19 8.02 -37.94 -1.97
CA ASN A 19 7.73 -37.80 -3.40
C ASN A 19 7.14 -36.40 -3.69
N THR A 20 7.98 -35.39 -3.49
CA THR A 20 7.67 -33.98 -3.79
C THR A 20 8.19 -33.62 -5.17
N ASN A 21 7.33 -33.06 -6.01
CA ASN A 21 7.76 -32.58 -7.33
C ASN A 21 8.55 -31.26 -7.20
N TRP A 22 9.80 -31.35 -6.67
CA TRP A 22 10.66 -30.21 -6.36
C TRP A 22 10.84 -29.24 -7.52
N LYS A 23 10.97 -29.76 -8.75
CA LYS A 23 11.16 -28.92 -9.94
C LYS A 23 9.95 -28.01 -10.21
N TYR A 24 8.75 -28.50 -9.90
CA TYR A 24 7.52 -27.71 -10.08
C TYR A 24 7.39 -26.58 -9.06
N HIS A 25 7.77 -26.84 -7.80
CA HIS A 25 7.63 -25.87 -6.72
C HIS A 25 8.84 -24.94 -6.58
N LEU A 26 10.05 -25.43 -6.89
CA LEU A 26 11.29 -24.67 -6.66
C LEU A 26 11.37 -23.42 -7.53
N LYS A 27 10.98 -23.50 -8.80
CA LYS A 27 11.06 -22.35 -9.72
C LYS A 27 10.20 -21.16 -9.27
N PRO A 28 8.89 -21.31 -8.97
CA PRO A 28 8.08 -20.19 -8.43
C PRO A 28 8.62 -19.65 -7.10
N ILE A 29 9.08 -20.54 -6.19
CA ILE A 29 9.66 -20.14 -4.90
C ILE A 29 10.90 -19.26 -5.12
N LEU A 30 11.83 -19.68 -5.99
CA LEU A 30 13.03 -18.89 -6.28
C LEU A 30 12.71 -17.54 -6.91
N ILE A 31 11.69 -17.45 -7.76
CA ILE A 31 11.27 -16.20 -8.38
C ILE A 31 10.66 -15.24 -7.34
N ILE A 32 9.80 -15.73 -6.46
CA ILE A 32 9.21 -14.93 -5.38
C ILE A 32 10.29 -14.49 -4.39
N PHE A 33 11.23 -15.38 -4.05
CA PHE A 33 12.37 -15.08 -3.20
C PHE A 33 13.28 -14.00 -3.82
N ALA A 34 13.59 -14.11 -5.11
CA ALA A 34 14.36 -13.10 -5.83
C ALA A 34 13.63 -11.74 -5.86
N SER A 35 12.30 -11.76 -6.01
CA SER A 35 11.49 -10.53 -5.90
C SER A 35 11.58 -9.90 -4.51
N ALA A 36 11.50 -10.71 -3.45
CA ALA A 36 11.63 -10.23 -2.07
C ALA A 36 13.03 -9.65 -1.79
N ILE A 37 14.09 -10.29 -2.32
CA ILE A 37 15.46 -9.76 -2.24
C ILE A 37 15.55 -8.42 -2.97
N ALA A 38 15.01 -8.32 -4.18
CA ALA A 38 15.04 -7.08 -4.96
C ALA A 38 14.35 -5.92 -4.21
N VAL A 39 13.21 -6.18 -3.59
CA VAL A 39 12.51 -5.19 -2.73
C VAL A 39 13.36 -4.82 -1.52
N THR A 40 14.00 -5.79 -0.86
CA THR A 40 14.85 -5.52 0.32
C THR A 40 16.05 -4.67 -0.06
N ILE A 41 16.70 -4.96 -1.20
CA ILE A 41 17.83 -4.19 -1.71
C ILE A 41 17.40 -2.75 -2.01
N TYR A 42 16.27 -2.58 -2.68
CA TYR A 42 15.80 -1.24 -3.03
C TYR A 42 15.46 -0.41 -1.78
N VAL A 43 14.75 -0.98 -0.80
CA VAL A 43 14.42 -0.28 0.47
C VAL A 43 15.68 0.04 1.29
N ALA A 44 16.66 -0.86 1.32
CA ALA A 44 17.93 -0.62 1.98
C ALA A 44 18.81 0.38 1.20
N SER A 45 18.70 0.42 -0.13
CA SER A 45 19.44 1.35 -0.98
C SER A 45 19.08 2.80 -0.68
N ASP A 46 17.82 3.09 -0.42
CA ASP A 46 17.34 4.44 -0.10
C ASP A 46 18.14 5.06 1.05
N THR A 47 18.21 4.35 2.17
CA THR A 47 18.94 4.81 3.37
C THR A 47 20.46 4.79 3.16
N THR A 48 20.97 3.81 2.44
CA THR A 48 22.42 3.68 2.15
C THR A 48 22.90 4.81 1.24
N ILE A 49 22.20 5.07 0.14
CA ILE A 49 22.58 6.13 -0.81
C ILE A 49 22.43 7.51 -0.14
N LEU A 50 21.37 7.70 0.66
CA LEU A 50 21.17 8.93 1.41
C LEU A 50 22.30 9.17 2.42
N GLY A 51 22.73 8.13 3.15
CA GLY A 51 23.86 8.21 4.08
C GLY A 51 25.19 8.50 3.40
N LEU A 52 25.44 7.90 2.23
CA LEU A 52 26.65 8.12 1.44
C LEU A 52 26.73 9.54 0.83
N LEU A 53 25.60 10.07 0.36
CA LEU A 53 25.55 11.36 -0.33
C LEU A 53 25.33 12.55 0.61
N LYS A 54 24.80 12.33 1.80
CA LYS A 54 24.50 13.36 2.79
C LYS A 54 25.17 13.04 4.15
N ASN A 55 24.39 12.58 5.12
CA ASN A 55 24.88 12.26 6.47
C ASN A 55 23.84 11.43 7.26
N ASP A 56 24.26 10.96 8.44
CA ASP A 56 23.40 10.16 9.34
C ASP A 56 22.17 10.90 9.84
N TYR A 57 22.24 12.24 9.96
CA TYR A 57 21.11 13.06 10.32
C TYR A 57 19.99 12.94 9.27
N ALA A 58 20.34 13.08 7.99
CA ALA A 58 19.39 12.95 6.89
C ALA A 58 18.75 11.55 6.87
N VAL A 59 19.55 10.50 7.12
CA VAL A 59 19.07 9.11 7.24
C VAL A 59 18.07 8.98 8.40
N GLY A 60 18.35 9.59 9.55
CA GLY A 60 17.44 9.59 10.70
C GLY A 60 16.09 10.25 10.40
N ILE A 61 16.09 11.39 9.71
CA ILE A 61 14.89 12.12 9.29
C ILE A 61 14.07 11.29 8.31
N TYR A 62 14.70 10.74 7.26
CA TYR A 62 14.03 9.87 6.28
C TYR A 62 13.46 8.60 6.92
N SER A 63 14.25 7.92 7.75
CA SER A 63 13.84 6.69 8.43
C SER A 63 12.61 6.88 9.32
N THR A 64 12.46 8.06 9.94
CA THR A 64 11.28 8.41 10.73
C THR A 64 10.04 8.47 9.84
N SER A 65 10.12 9.15 8.70
CA SER A 65 9.01 9.23 7.73
C SER A 65 8.62 7.85 7.20
N VAL A 66 9.62 7.04 6.83
CA VAL A 66 9.40 5.68 6.31
C VAL A 66 8.74 4.77 7.34
N LYS A 67 9.15 4.82 8.61
CA LYS A 67 8.52 4.01 9.67
C LYS A 67 7.05 4.36 9.86
N ILE A 68 6.70 5.64 9.87
CA ILE A 68 5.32 6.08 9.99
C ILE A 68 4.50 5.63 8.76
N TYR A 69 5.04 5.83 7.57
CA TYR A 69 4.46 5.34 6.31
C TYR A 69 4.21 3.83 6.35
N GLN A 70 5.21 3.04 6.75
CA GLN A 70 5.11 1.58 6.83
C GLN A 70 4.08 1.10 7.86
N MET A 71 3.90 1.82 8.97
CA MET A 71 2.83 1.52 9.94
C MET A 71 1.45 1.68 9.30
N ALA A 72 1.20 2.79 8.59
CA ALA A 72 -0.06 3.03 7.90
C ALA A 72 -0.30 2.00 6.78
N GLN A 73 0.72 1.71 5.98
CA GLN A 73 0.70 0.70 4.92
C GLN A 73 0.41 -0.70 5.47
N GLY A 74 1.04 -1.06 6.60
CA GLY A 74 0.85 -2.35 7.27
C GLY A 74 -0.58 -2.59 7.72
N LEU A 75 -1.26 -1.56 8.24
CA LEU A 75 -2.67 -1.66 8.61
C LEU A 75 -3.57 -1.94 7.40
N LEU A 76 -3.34 -1.27 6.29
CA LEU A 76 -4.11 -1.47 5.05
C LEU A 76 -3.83 -2.83 4.41
N SER A 77 -2.59 -3.29 4.44
CA SER A 77 -2.18 -4.58 3.87
C SER A 77 -2.75 -5.80 4.63
N ALA A 78 -3.15 -5.62 5.88
CA ALA A 78 -3.77 -6.69 6.65
C ALA A 78 -5.04 -7.24 5.98
N LEU A 79 -5.83 -6.37 5.33
CA LEU A 79 -7.01 -6.78 4.54
C LEU A 79 -6.63 -7.65 3.34
N LEU A 80 -5.52 -7.35 2.67
CA LEU A 80 -5.00 -8.15 1.57
C LEU A 80 -4.57 -9.54 2.03
N THR A 81 -3.82 -9.60 3.13
CA THR A 81 -3.28 -10.85 3.68
C THR A 81 -4.37 -11.89 3.94
N VAL A 82 -5.54 -11.46 4.41
CA VAL A 82 -6.68 -12.36 4.64
C VAL A 82 -7.36 -12.79 3.34
N THR A 83 -7.33 -11.96 2.32
CA THR A 83 -8.09 -12.17 1.07
C THR A 83 -7.29 -12.95 0.01
N ILE A 84 -5.97 -12.80 -0.02
CA ILE A 84 -5.08 -13.46 -0.99
C ILE A 84 -5.31 -14.98 -1.09
N PRO A 85 -5.36 -15.76 0.02
CA PRO A 85 -5.57 -17.21 -0.07
C PRO A 85 -6.91 -17.59 -0.71
N ARG A 86 -7.96 -16.81 -0.44
CA ARG A 86 -9.30 -17.03 -1.02
C ARG A 86 -9.30 -16.78 -2.52
N LEU A 87 -8.65 -15.69 -2.98
CA LEU A 87 -8.53 -15.38 -4.40
C LEU A 87 -7.71 -16.43 -5.14
N ALA A 88 -6.58 -16.86 -4.56
CA ALA A 88 -5.75 -17.91 -5.14
C ALA A 88 -6.51 -19.25 -5.26
N PHE A 89 -7.32 -19.61 -4.27
CA PHE A 89 -8.16 -20.80 -4.29
C PHE A 89 -9.22 -20.74 -5.39
N LEU A 90 -9.96 -19.63 -5.50
CA LEU A 90 -10.99 -19.45 -6.52
C LEU A 90 -10.43 -19.48 -7.94
N TRP A 91 -9.27 -18.85 -8.13
CA TRP A 91 -8.54 -18.86 -9.40
C TRP A 91 -8.09 -20.29 -9.76
N GLY A 92 -7.50 -21.01 -8.81
CA GLY A 92 -7.06 -22.40 -8.99
C GLY A 92 -8.19 -23.35 -9.36
N GLN A 93 -9.39 -23.14 -8.83
CA GLN A 93 -10.60 -23.90 -9.17
C GLN A 93 -11.32 -23.41 -10.43
N LYS A 94 -10.78 -22.41 -11.13
CA LYS A 94 -11.40 -21.79 -12.32
C LYS A 94 -12.80 -21.19 -12.07
N ARG A 95 -13.12 -20.84 -10.81
CA ARG A 95 -14.36 -20.17 -10.42
C ARG A 95 -14.27 -18.67 -10.69
N ILE A 96 -14.10 -18.29 -11.97
CA ILE A 96 -13.76 -16.95 -12.39
C ILE A 96 -14.81 -15.89 -11.99
N SER A 97 -16.10 -16.26 -12.02
CA SER A 97 -17.17 -15.35 -11.61
C SER A 97 -17.04 -14.92 -10.14
N GLU A 98 -16.83 -15.90 -9.25
CA GLU A 98 -16.67 -15.63 -7.82
C GLU A 98 -15.33 -14.91 -7.52
N TYR A 99 -14.26 -15.29 -8.23
CA TYR A 99 -13.00 -14.59 -8.16
C TYR A 99 -13.18 -13.09 -8.49
N ASN A 100 -13.84 -12.77 -9.60
CA ASN A 100 -14.11 -11.39 -10.00
C ASN A 100 -14.97 -10.62 -8.99
N GLN A 101 -15.93 -11.29 -8.35
CA GLN A 101 -16.75 -10.69 -7.30
C GLN A 101 -15.92 -10.35 -6.05
N VAL A 102 -15.07 -11.28 -5.60
CA VAL A 102 -14.20 -11.05 -4.44
C VAL A 102 -13.17 -9.98 -4.76
N LEU A 103 -12.54 -10.02 -5.93
CA LEU A 103 -11.56 -9.03 -6.37
C LEU A 103 -12.18 -7.62 -6.47
N SER A 104 -13.41 -7.50 -7.00
CA SER A 104 -14.16 -6.23 -7.02
C SER A 104 -14.36 -5.68 -5.61
N LYS A 105 -14.78 -6.52 -4.66
CA LYS A 105 -14.97 -6.12 -3.26
C LYS A 105 -13.66 -5.65 -2.62
N VAL A 106 -12.54 -6.30 -2.92
CA VAL A 106 -11.21 -5.89 -2.42
C VAL A 106 -10.83 -4.51 -2.98
N LEU A 107 -10.99 -4.31 -4.29
CA LEU A 107 -10.71 -3.02 -4.94
C LEU A 107 -11.60 -1.90 -4.38
N ASP A 108 -12.89 -2.16 -4.21
CA ASP A 108 -13.84 -1.20 -3.66
C ASP A 108 -13.49 -0.85 -2.20
N SER A 109 -13.29 -1.86 -1.35
CA SER A 109 -12.98 -1.65 0.07
C SER A 109 -11.65 -0.93 0.29
N LEU A 110 -10.60 -1.34 -0.43
CA LEU A 110 -9.29 -0.69 -0.31
C LEU A 110 -9.26 0.68 -0.98
N GLY A 111 -9.95 0.87 -2.10
CA GLY A 111 -10.09 2.18 -2.72
C GLY A 111 -10.73 3.20 -1.77
N ILE A 112 -11.74 2.77 -1.03
CA ILE A 112 -12.40 3.60 -0.01
C ILE A 112 -11.48 3.89 1.19
N LEU A 113 -10.60 2.98 1.59
CA LEU A 113 -9.75 3.15 2.78
C LEU A 113 -8.42 3.83 2.50
N VAL A 114 -7.83 3.56 1.34
CA VAL A 114 -6.46 4.00 1.00
C VAL A 114 -6.38 5.51 0.79
N LEU A 115 -7.36 6.08 0.09
CA LEU A 115 -7.38 7.51 -0.19
C LEU A 115 -7.49 8.36 1.09
N PRO A 116 -8.44 8.11 2.02
CA PRO A 116 -8.51 8.85 3.27
C PRO A 116 -7.32 8.59 4.19
N ALA A 117 -6.74 7.37 4.19
CA ALA A 117 -5.56 7.09 4.98
C ALA A 117 -4.34 7.91 4.50
N ALA A 118 -4.10 7.97 3.18
CA ALA A 118 -3.05 8.79 2.61
C ALA A 118 -3.31 10.29 2.83
N GLY A 119 -4.53 10.77 2.53
CA GLY A 119 -4.93 12.17 2.73
C GLY A 119 -4.85 12.61 4.19
N GLY A 120 -5.34 11.78 5.11
CA GLY A 120 -5.25 12.02 6.56
C GLY A 120 -3.80 12.10 7.04
N LEU A 121 -2.93 11.19 6.57
CA LEU A 121 -1.51 11.21 6.94
C LEU A 121 -0.78 12.43 6.36
N ILE A 122 -1.13 12.88 5.17
CA ILE A 122 -0.59 14.12 4.57
C ILE A 122 -0.99 15.33 5.42
N MET A 123 -2.27 15.45 5.77
CA MET A 123 -2.78 16.58 6.53
C MET A 123 -2.28 16.62 7.98
N LEU A 124 -2.24 15.45 8.64
CA LEU A 124 -1.82 15.31 10.04
C LEU A 124 -0.33 14.97 10.20
N SER A 125 0.47 15.08 9.15
CA SER A 125 1.89 14.70 9.16
C SER A 125 2.69 15.36 10.28
N ARG A 126 2.44 16.64 10.56
CA ARG A 126 3.13 17.37 11.64
C ARG A 126 2.77 16.83 13.02
N GLU A 127 1.49 16.65 13.28
CA GLU A 127 0.98 16.12 14.53
C GLU A 127 1.46 14.70 14.78
N VAL A 128 1.41 13.87 13.75
CA VAL A 128 1.87 12.47 13.81
C VAL A 128 3.36 12.40 14.11
N VAL A 129 4.20 13.20 13.44
CA VAL A 129 5.64 13.28 13.73
C VAL A 129 5.90 13.76 15.15
N LEU A 130 5.20 14.80 15.62
CA LEU A 130 5.38 15.31 16.98
C LEU A 130 5.02 14.28 18.05
N ILE A 131 3.93 13.53 17.85
CA ILE A 131 3.45 12.53 18.83
C ILE A 131 4.37 11.29 18.82
N ILE A 132 4.79 10.82 17.65
CA ILE A 132 5.56 9.57 17.54
C ILE A 132 7.06 9.77 17.75
N ALA A 133 7.62 10.84 17.18
CA ALA A 133 9.07 11.04 17.12
C ALA A 133 9.56 12.27 17.89
N GLY A 134 8.67 13.21 18.23
CA GLY A 134 9.00 14.42 18.97
C GLY A 134 9.54 15.56 18.08
N GLU A 135 9.80 16.71 18.73
CA GLU A 135 10.17 17.96 18.04
C GLU A 135 11.46 17.87 17.22
N LYS A 136 12.41 17.07 17.66
CA LYS A 136 13.69 16.86 16.97
C LYS A 136 13.52 16.38 15.53
N TYR A 137 12.43 15.66 15.25
CA TYR A 137 12.15 15.05 13.95
C TYR A 137 11.14 15.86 13.11
N LEU A 138 10.79 17.08 13.49
CA LEU A 138 9.93 17.97 12.68
C LEU A 138 10.39 18.13 11.21
N PRO A 139 11.69 18.14 10.88
CA PRO A 139 12.12 18.16 9.49
C PRO A 139 11.61 16.98 8.64
N SER A 140 11.22 15.85 9.28
CA SER A 140 10.65 14.69 8.57
C SER A 140 9.22 14.91 8.06
N VAL A 141 8.55 15.98 8.47
CA VAL A 141 7.14 16.27 8.10
C VAL A 141 6.97 16.35 6.58
N ASN A 142 7.86 17.08 5.89
CA ASN A 142 7.77 17.21 4.44
C ASN A 142 8.03 15.88 3.72
N SER A 143 9.05 15.16 4.15
CA SER A 143 9.35 13.81 3.68
C SER A 143 8.16 12.85 3.89
N LEU A 144 7.48 12.93 5.06
CA LEU A 144 6.29 12.13 5.34
C LEU A 144 5.12 12.50 4.42
N ARG A 145 4.89 13.79 4.17
CA ARG A 145 3.86 14.24 3.21
C ARG A 145 4.08 13.69 1.81
N ILE A 146 5.33 13.73 1.35
CA ILE A 146 5.69 13.20 0.03
C ILE A 146 5.45 11.69 -0.01
N ILE A 147 6.06 10.92 0.91
CA ILE A 147 6.00 9.46 0.87
C ILE A 147 4.59 8.90 1.13
N SER A 148 3.70 9.68 1.76
CA SER A 148 2.32 9.25 1.99
C SER A 148 1.54 8.98 0.70
N TRP A 149 1.91 9.61 -0.41
CA TRP A 149 1.34 9.29 -1.73
C TRP A 149 1.67 7.87 -2.18
N ALA A 150 2.82 7.34 -1.77
CA ALA A 150 3.21 5.97 -2.08
C ALA A 150 2.26 4.93 -1.47
N ILE A 151 1.50 5.26 -0.41
CA ILE A 151 0.49 4.34 0.17
C ILE A 151 -0.53 3.93 -0.90
N ILE A 152 -1.00 4.91 -1.69
CA ILE A 152 -1.99 4.66 -2.73
C ILE A 152 -1.41 3.69 -3.76
N PHE A 153 -0.23 4.00 -4.27
CA PHE A 153 0.39 3.24 -5.35
C PHE A 153 0.81 1.84 -4.93
N SER A 154 1.40 1.70 -3.74
CA SER A 154 1.85 0.41 -3.22
C SER A 154 0.69 -0.55 -2.94
N ILE A 155 -0.41 -0.09 -2.34
CA ILE A 155 -1.57 -0.95 -2.07
C ILE A 155 -2.20 -1.45 -3.37
N PHE A 156 -2.38 -0.59 -4.38
CA PHE A 156 -2.87 -1.03 -5.68
C PHE A 156 -1.88 -1.96 -6.39
N SER A 157 -0.57 -1.68 -6.31
CA SER A 157 0.46 -2.57 -6.84
C SER A 157 0.39 -3.96 -6.21
N TRP A 158 0.19 -4.06 -4.89
CA TRP A 158 0.03 -5.34 -4.18
C TRP A 158 -1.25 -6.07 -4.55
N ILE A 159 -2.36 -5.37 -4.79
CA ILE A 159 -3.56 -6.01 -5.35
C ILE A 159 -3.23 -6.65 -6.71
N PHE A 160 -2.55 -5.94 -7.59
CA PHE A 160 -2.22 -6.44 -8.92
C PHE A 160 -1.21 -7.59 -8.87
N SER A 161 -0.20 -7.54 -8.00
CA SER A 161 0.79 -8.62 -7.86
C SER A 161 0.22 -9.81 -7.12
N ASP A 162 -0.24 -9.63 -5.88
CA ASP A 162 -0.49 -10.75 -4.96
C ASP A 162 -1.88 -11.35 -5.14
N CYS A 163 -2.86 -10.53 -5.55
CA CYS A 163 -4.22 -11.02 -5.78
C CYS A 163 -4.44 -11.49 -7.22
N VAL A 164 -3.65 -11.02 -8.20
CA VAL A 164 -3.89 -11.30 -9.63
C VAL A 164 -2.71 -12.04 -10.28
N LEU A 165 -1.53 -11.43 -10.35
CA LEU A 165 -0.41 -12.00 -11.11
C LEU A 165 0.12 -13.30 -10.50
N ILE A 166 0.30 -13.36 -9.18
CA ILE A 166 0.82 -14.56 -8.50
C ILE A 166 -0.17 -15.72 -8.60
N PRO A 167 -1.48 -15.59 -8.30
CA PRO A 167 -2.46 -16.66 -8.52
C PRO A 167 -2.55 -17.10 -9.99
N ALA A 168 -2.36 -16.18 -10.93
CA ALA A 168 -2.35 -16.49 -12.36
C ALA A 168 -1.05 -17.13 -12.86
N LYS A 169 -0.08 -17.46 -11.96
CA LYS A 169 1.24 -18.01 -12.27
C LYS A 169 2.07 -17.10 -13.18
N ARG A 170 1.96 -15.79 -12.98
CA ARG A 170 2.72 -14.76 -13.72
C ARG A 170 3.76 -14.08 -12.83
N GLU A 171 4.33 -14.79 -11.87
CA GLU A 171 5.34 -14.30 -10.93
C GLU A 171 6.60 -13.76 -11.63
N ASN A 172 6.93 -14.26 -12.82
CA ASN A 172 8.03 -13.72 -13.63
C ASN A 172 7.82 -12.25 -14.03
N LEU A 173 6.55 -11.84 -14.26
CA LEU A 173 6.22 -10.45 -14.57
C LEU A 173 6.37 -9.56 -13.34
N VAL A 174 5.97 -10.08 -12.17
CA VAL A 174 6.17 -9.38 -10.89
C VAL A 174 7.66 -9.15 -10.66
N LEU A 175 8.49 -10.19 -10.77
CA LEU A 175 9.95 -10.08 -10.61
C LEU A 175 10.56 -9.08 -11.58
N ARG A 176 10.21 -9.15 -12.87
CA ARG A 176 10.69 -8.21 -13.89
C ARG A 176 10.35 -6.77 -13.52
N ASN A 177 9.07 -6.52 -13.18
CA ASN A 177 8.59 -5.18 -12.86
C ASN A 177 9.29 -4.65 -11.61
N THR A 178 9.47 -5.47 -10.57
CA THR A 178 10.20 -5.11 -9.35
C THR A 178 11.66 -4.76 -9.63
N ILE A 179 12.35 -5.54 -10.47
CA ILE A 179 13.75 -5.24 -10.82
C ILE A 179 13.86 -3.92 -11.58
N VAL A 180 12.98 -3.68 -12.56
CA VAL A 180 13.00 -2.43 -13.34
C VAL A 180 12.79 -1.23 -12.42
N THR A 181 11.81 -1.30 -11.52
CA THR A 181 11.52 -0.18 -10.61
C THR A 181 12.55 -0.03 -9.50
N ALA A 182 13.22 -1.11 -9.08
CA ALA A 182 14.35 -1.02 -8.16
C ALA A 182 15.54 -0.26 -8.80
N ILE A 183 15.84 -0.53 -10.07
CA ILE A 183 16.88 0.19 -10.82
C ILE A 183 16.47 1.65 -11.00
N GLU A 184 15.22 1.92 -11.38
CA GLU A 184 14.67 3.27 -11.51
C GLU A 184 14.81 4.06 -10.20
N ASN A 185 14.41 3.46 -9.07
CA ASN A 185 14.52 4.08 -7.75
C ASN A 185 15.97 4.45 -7.40
N VAL A 186 16.93 3.53 -7.63
CA VAL A 186 18.35 3.80 -7.39
C VAL A 186 18.85 4.97 -8.24
N ILE A 187 18.52 5.01 -9.54
CA ILE A 187 18.89 6.10 -10.44
C ILE A 187 18.28 7.42 -9.94
N LEU A 188 16.99 7.42 -9.60
CA LEU A 188 16.30 8.61 -9.08
C LEU A 188 16.92 9.10 -7.77
N ASN A 189 17.33 8.21 -6.88
CA ASN A 189 18.03 8.58 -5.65
C ASN A 189 19.33 9.32 -5.94
N PHE A 190 20.16 8.83 -6.86
CA PHE A 190 21.39 9.54 -7.26
C PHE A 190 21.12 10.91 -7.88
N ILE A 191 20.00 11.10 -8.57
CA ILE A 191 19.61 12.37 -9.18
C ILE A 191 19.00 13.32 -8.14
N LEU A 192 18.07 12.85 -7.31
CA LEU A 192 17.26 13.72 -6.47
C LEU A 192 17.90 14.05 -5.10
N ILE A 193 18.63 13.11 -4.50
CA ILE A 193 19.24 13.31 -3.18
C ILE A 193 20.20 14.51 -3.14
N PRO A 194 21.06 14.75 -4.14
CA PRO A 194 21.95 15.92 -4.13
C PRO A 194 21.20 17.24 -3.95
N PHE A 195 20.02 17.39 -4.55
CA PHE A 195 19.22 18.62 -4.56
C PHE A 195 18.22 18.69 -3.42
N MET A 196 17.57 17.57 -3.07
CA MET A 196 16.43 17.54 -2.14
C MET A 196 16.71 16.74 -0.86
N SER A 197 17.89 16.13 -0.72
CA SER A 197 18.24 15.29 0.45
C SER A 197 17.18 14.20 0.72
N TYR A 198 16.71 14.07 1.98
CA TYR A 198 15.71 13.08 2.39
C TYR A 198 14.33 13.25 1.71
N ASP A 199 13.98 14.45 1.28
CA ASP A 199 12.74 14.68 0.50
C ASP A 199 12.89 14.09 -0.91
N GLY A 200 14.10 14.15 -1.50
CA GLY A 200 14.42 13.51 -2.76
C GLY A 200 14.28 11.99 -2.71
N THR A 201 14.72 11.37 -1.62
CA THR A 201 14.56 9.93 -1.40
C THR A 201 13.07 9.55 -1.28
N SER A 202 12.27 10.36 -0.57
CA SER A 202 10.82 10.14 -0.49
C SER A 202 10.14 10.26 -1.86
N LEU A 203 10.56 11.21 -2.67
CA LEU A 203 10.02 11.41 -4.01
C LEU A 203 10.42 10.26 -4.97
N SER A 204 11.67 9.77 -4.91
CA SER A 204 12.10 8.61 -5.69
C SER A 204 11.28 7.36 -5.36
N THR A 205 10.98 7.14 -4.09
CA THR A 205 10.12 6.04 -3.63
C THR A 205 8.69 6.18 -4.18
N VAL A 206 8.10 7.38 -4.15
CA VAL A 206 6.76 7.63 -4.72
C VAL A 206 6.72 7.34 -6.21
N ILE A 207 7.72 7.79 -6.97
CA ILE A 207 7.81 7.54 -8.42
C ILE A 207 7.96 6.03 -8.70
N ALA A 208 8.82 5.34 -7.96
CA ALA A 208 9.02 3.89 -8.12
C ALA A 208 7.74 3.10 -7.81
N GLU A 209 7.02 3.44 -6.73
CA GLU A 209 5.74 2.81 -6.37
C GLU A 209 4.66 3.09 -7.42
N PHE A 210 4.62 4.30 -7.97
CA PHE A 210 3.74 4.63 -9.09
C PHE A 210 4.08 3.81 -10.34
N THR A 211 5.35 3.71 -10.69
CA THR A 211 5.80 2.95 -11.87
C THR A 211 5.49 1.46 -11.72
N VAL A 212 5.78 0.84 -10.56
CA VAL A 212 5.46 -0.58 -10.35
C VAL A 212 3.96 -0.84 -10.37
N MET A 213 3.14 0.06 -9.84
CA MET A 213 1.68 -0.03 -9.92
C MET A 213 1.21 -0.06 -11.38
N ILE A 214 1.69 0.85 -12.21
CA ILE A 214 1.34 0.90 -13.65
C ILE A 214 1.83 -0.36 -14.37
N MET A 215 3.07 -0.81 -14.13
CA MET A 215 3.62 -2.00 -14.77
C MET A 215 2.86 -3.27 -14.37
N ASN A 216 2.51 -3.43 -13.08
CA ASN A 216 1.73 -4.56 -12.59
C ASN A 216 0.29 -4.53 -13.15
N GLY A 217 -0.35 -3.36 -13.15
CA GLY A 217 -1.68 -3.15 -13.73
C GLY A 217 -1.72 -3.47 -15.23
N TYR A 218 -0.70 -3.04 -15.98
CA TYR A 218 -0.57 -3.38 -17.39
C TYR A 218 -0.34 -4.88 -17.62
N SER A 219 0.46 -5.52 -16.76
CA SER A 219 0.79 -6.94 -16.84
C SER A 219 -0.42 -7.85 -16.55
N CYS A 220 -1.41 -7.38 -15.80
CA CYS A 220 -2.63 -8.13 -15.48
C CYS A 220 -3.90 -7.58 -16.14
N ARG A 221 -3.76 -6.67 -17.11
CA ARG A 221 -4.88 -5.95 -17.73
C ARG A 221 -5.98 -6.85 -18.32
N ASP A 222 -5.62 -8.03 -18.82
CA ASP A 222 -6.54 -9.03 -19.35
C ASP A 222 -7.47 -9.61 -18.29
N ILE A 223 -7.00 -9.73 -17.05
CA ILE A 223 -7.76 -10.26 -15.91
C ILE A 223 -8.52 -9.16 -15.18
N ILE A 224 -7.90 -8.00 -14.98
CA ILE A 224 -8.43 -6.97 -14.11
C ILE A 224 -9.40 -6.01 -14.82
N ARG A 225 -9.26 -5.85 -16.14
CA ARG A 225 -10.10 -4.95 -16.94
C ARG A 225 -11.60 -5.12 -16.72
N PRO A 226 -12.16 -6.36 -16.73
CA PRO A 226 -13.60 -6.57 -16.51
C PRO A 226 -14.06 -6.25 -15.09
N VAL A 227 -13.13 -6.08 -14.14
CA VAL A 227 -13.41 -5.76 -12.73
C VAL A 227 -13.30 -4.27 -12.47
N ILE A 228 -12.20 -3.60 -12.91
CA ILE A 228 -11.97 -2.16 -12.67
C ILE A 228 -12.99 -1.31 -13.40
N PHE A 229 -13.31 -1.64 -14.67
CA PHE A 229 -14.23 -0.83 -15.49
C PHE A 229 -15.71 -1.09 -15.15
N LYS A 230 -16.03 -1.76 -14.05
CA LYS A 230 -17.39 -1.74 -13.55
C LYS A 230 -17.74 -0.32 -13.09
N ARG A 231 -18.90 0.15 -13.51
CA ARG A 231 -19.42 1.50 -13.17
C ARG A 231 -19.38 1.78 -11.66
N ASN A 232 -19.64 0.76 -10.85
CA ASN A 232 -19.66 0.89 -9.40
C ASN A 232 -18.26 1.11 -8.80
N THR A 233 -17.24 0.38 -9.27
CA THR A 233 -15.86 0.53 -8.77
C THR A 233 -15.30 1.92 -9.09
N LEU A 234 -15.52 2.40 -10.33
CA LEU A 234 -15.07 3.74 -10.72
C LEU A 234 -15.82 4.83 -9.94
N LYS A 235 -17.14 4.66 -9.72
CA LYS A 235 -17.92 5.58 -8.91
C LYS A 235 -17.39 5.62 -7.46
N ASN A 236 -17.18 4.47 -6.84
CA ASN A 236 -16.65 4.38 -5.46
C ASN A 236 -15.30 5.07 -5.31
N LEU A 237 -14.41 4.97 -6.29
CA LEU A 237 -13.12 5.67 -6.29
C LEU A 237 -13.30 7.20 -6.40
N LEU A 238 -14.21 7.67 -7.23
CA LEU A 238 -14.53 9.09 -7.36
C LEU A 238 -15.17 9.62 -6.07
N ASP A 239 -16.12 8.89 -5.50
CA ASP A 239 -16.78 9.26 -4.25
C ASP A 239 -15.77 9.31 -3.09
N SER A 240 -14.81 8.38 -3.06
CA SER A 240 -13.71 8.39 -2.10
C SER A 240 -12.79 9.61 -2.28
N ALA A 241 -12.49 9.98 -3.52
CA ALA A 241 -11.69 11.17 -3.81
C ALA A 241 -12.41 12.46 -3.36
N ILE A 242 -13.72 12.55 -3.60
CA ILE A 242 -14.55 13.66 -3.10
C ILE A 242 -14.57 13.67 -1.56
N GLY A 243 -14.67 12.49 -0.92
CA GLY A 243 -14.60 12.36 0.53
C GLY A 243 -13.29 12.88 1.13
N CYS A 244 -12.16 12.78 0.39
CA CYS A 244 -10.89 13.36 0.83
C CYS A 244 -10.94 14.88 0.94
N VAL A 245 -11.75 15.56 0.15
CA VAL A 245 -11.97 17.02 0.30
C VAL A 245 -12.60 17.32 1.67
N GLY A 246 -13.54 16.48 2.11
CA GLY A 246 -14.12 16.57 3.47
C GLY A 246 -13.08 16.40 4.57
N ILE A 247 -12.10 15.49 4.39
CA ILE A 247 -11.00 15.32 5.34
C ILE A 247 -10.15 16.60 5.42
N VAL A 248 -9.79 17.17 4.28
CA VAL A 248 -9.00 18.41 4.23
C VAL A 248 -9.74 19.55 4.96
N ILE A 249 -11.04 19.72 4.66
CA ILE A 249 -11.87 20.74 5.32
C ILE A 249 -11.94 20.49 6.84
N GLY A 250 -12.21 19.25 7.25
CA GLY A 250 -12.26 18.84 8.65
C GLY A 250 -10.96 19.12 9.41
N CYS A 251 -9.81 18.78 8.82
CA CYS A 251 -8.49 19.05 9.41
C CYS A 251 -8.23 20.57 9.52
N LEU A 252 -8.54 21.36 8.49
CA LEU A 252 -8.35 22.81 8.53
C LEU A 252 -9.25 23.49 9.58
N LEU A 253 -10.49 23.05 9.73
CA LEU A 253 -11.39 23.54 10.78
C LEU A 253 -10.86 23.22 12.18
N CYS A 254 -10.36 22.01 12.40
CA CYS A 254 -9.75 21.63 13.67
C CYS A 254 -8.48 22.42 13.97
N ASP A 255 -7.68 22.74 12.94
CA ASP A 255 -6.48 23.56 13.07
C ASP A 255 -6.81 24.99 13.55
N TYR A 256 -7.93 25.52 13.10
CA TYR A 256 -8.41 26.84 13.51
C TYR A 256 -8.99 26.84 14.93
N ILE A 257 -9.72 25.78 15.35
CA ILE A 257 -10.47 25.75 16.62
C ILE A 257 -9.59 25.29 17.78
N PHE A 258 -8.74 24.27 17.59
CA PHE A 258 -8.00 23.62 18.67
C PHE A 258 -6.53 24.01 18.65
N LYS A 259 -6.04 24.60 19.76
CA LYS A 259 -4.62 24.97 19.93
C LYS A 259 -3.79 23.85 20.57
N LEU A 260 -4.40 22.95 21.35
CA LEU A 260 -3.70 21.88 22.06
C LEU A 260 -3.47 20.69 21.11
N LEU A 261 -2.21 20.28 20.94
CA LEU A 261 -1.80 19.28 19.95
C LEU A 261 -2.61 17.97 20.03
N ILE A 262 -2.74 17.39 21.23
CA ILE A 262 -3.42 16.10 21.42
C ILE A 262 -4.92 16.21 21.08
N PHE A 263 -5.60 17.22 21.61
CA PHE A 263 -7.02 17.44 21.32
C PHE A 263 -7.24 17.74 19.83
N LYS A 264 -6.41 18.58 19.24
CA LYS A 264 -6.43 18.87 17.81
C LYS A 264 -6.33 17.59 16.99
N THR A 265 -5.36 16.71 17.28
CA THR A 265 -5.15 15.47 16.52
C THR A 265 -6.35 14.53 16.67
N ILE A 266 -6.82 14.29 17.90
CA ILE A 266 -7.98 13.42 18.16
C ILE A 266 -9.23 13.94 17.45
N PHE A 267 -9.55 15.22 17.61
CA PHE A 267 -10.74 15.81 16.96
C PHE A 267 -10.60 15.84 15.45
N SER A 268 -9.41 16.10 14.89
CA SER A 268 -9.17 16.04 13.45
C SER A 268 -9.43 14.65 12.90
N VAL A 269 -8.95 13.60 13.56
CA VAL A 269 -9.20 12.20 13.15
C VAL A 269 -10.70 11.89 13.23
N VAL A 270 -11.36 12.19 14.35
CA VAL A 270 -12.78 11.89 14.54
C VAL A 270 -13.66 12.65 13.53
N ILE A 271 -13.43 13.94 13.37
CA ILE A 271 -14.19 14.78 12.41
C ILE A 271 -13.94 14.32 10.98
N SER A 272 -12.68 13.97 10.62
CA SER A 272 -12.35 13.44 9.31
C SER A 272 -13.07 12.12 9.02
N ILE A 273 -13.12 11.20 9.98
CA ILE A 273 -13.88 9.95 9.85
C ILE A 273 -15.37 10.21 9.67
N ILE A 274 -15.95 11.11 10.46
CA ILE A 274 -17.37 11.46 10.38
C ILE A 274 -17.68 12.09 9.02
N MET A 275 -16.93 13.12 8.61
CA MET A 275 -17.14 13.82 7.35
C MET A 275 -16.98 12.87 6.14
N TYR A 276 -15.97 12.00 6.19
CA TYR A 276 -15.75 11.00 5.17
C TYR A 276 -16.90 9.98 5.11
N SER A 277 -17.35 9.49 6.26
CA SER A 277 -18.47 8.54 6.34
C SER A 277 -19.79 9.15 5.86
N ILE A 278 -20.06 10.41 6.21
CA ILE A 278 -21.23 11.14 5.71
C ILE A 278 -21.17 11.28 4.18
N CYS A 279 -20.01 11.65 3.65
CA CYS A 279 -19.81 11.78 2.21
C CYS A 279 -20.09 10.46 1.49
N LEU A 280 -19.55 9.34 2.00
CA LEU A 280 -19.79 8.02 1.44
C LEU A 280 -21.25 7.58 1.53
N LEU A 281 -21.94 7.84 2.65
CA LEU A 281 -23.37 7.50 2.82
C LEU A 281 -24.24 8.30 1.85
N TYR A 282 -23.88 9.55 1.59
CA TYR A 282 -24.65 10.43 0.67
C TYR A 282 -24.41 10.07 -0.81
N THR A 283 -23.23 9.60 -1.16
CA THR A 283 -22.85 9.29 -2.54
C THR A 283 -23.08 7.83 -2.91
N SER A 284 -23.12 6.91 -1.91
CA SER A 284 -23.38 5.49 -2.14
C SER A 284 -24.83 5.27 -2.59
N PRO A 285 -25.06 4.49 -3.68
CA PRO A 285 -26.41 4.14 -4.09
C PRO A 285 -27.13 3.38 -2.98
N SER A 286 -28.38 3.75 -2.72
CA SER A 286 -29.25 3.07 -1.77
C SER A 286 -29.31 1.57 -2.09
N PRO A 287 -29.36 0.67 -1.08
CA PRO A 287 -29.59 -0.76 -1.31
C PRO A 287 -30.89 -1.09 -2.06
N ARG A 288 -31.72 -0.07 -2.32
CA ARG A 288 -32.98 -0.19 -3.09
C ARG A 288 -32.79 -0.03 -4.61
N ASP A 289 -31.58 0.36 -5.05
CA ASP A 289 -31.27 0.60 -6.47
C ASP A 289 -30.47 -0.55 -7.11
N THR A 290 -30.28 -1.66 -6.39
CA THR A 290 -29.73 -2.93 -6.86
C THR A 290 -30.76 -4.02 -6.71
#